data_2f91e54ffa56b8f29e41747dfa97931f
#
_entry.id   2f91e54ffa56b8f29e41747dfa97931f
#
_cell.length_a   1.000
_cell.length_b   1.000
_cell.length_c   1.000
_cell.angle_alpha   90.00
_cell.angle_beta   90.00
_cell.angle_gamma   90.00
#
_symmetry.space_group_name_H-M   'P 1'
#
loop_
_entity.id
_entity.type
_entity.pdbx_description
1 polymer ?
#
loop_
_entity_poly.entity_id
_entity_poly.type
_entity_poly.pdbx_seq_one_letter_code
_entity_poly.pdbx_strand_id
1 'polypeptide(L)'
;MSNILRQIELLFKRRRAPVRPRRVRARRAAPRENDPFLYEVWVRLRREYFPDREDLDTYQVHWSPRRQKRVLASCNIRQRRVVVARELFEPTACKWIAAVLYHELCHAVIGEGVHLSGGRRQWHGAQFRELEARHPDIPALNYWIRSGGWAMAVRSNRTRTAWNSRRGAQAS
;
A
#
# COMPACT_ATOMS: atom_id res chain seq x y z
N MET A 1 22.61 2.46 -6.44
CA MET A 1 21.78 2.99 -5.35
C MET A 1 20.37 3.16 -5.86
N SER A 2 19.40 2.52 -5.22
CA SER A 2 18.08 2.21 -5.77
C SER A 2 17.18 3.44 -5.98
N ASN A 3 16.87 3.75 -7.23
CA ASN A 3 16.04 4.88 -7.65
C ASN A 3 14.55 4.77 -7.22
N ILE A 4 14.14 3.59 -6.71
CA ILE A 4 12.76 3.31 -6.27
C ILE A 4 12.50 3.89 -4.89
N LEU A 5 13.47 3.79 -3.98
CA LEU A 5 13.38 4.46 -2.70
C LEU A 5 13.19 5.97 -2.89
N ARG A 6 13.80 6.55 -3.94
CA ARG A 6 13.56 7.94 -4.33
C ARG A 6 12.16 8.19 -4.90
N GLN A 7 11.60 7.28 -5.69
CA GLN A 7 10.24 7.46 -6.23
C GLN A 7 9.16 7.30 -5.16
N ILE A 8 9.32 6.33 -4.25
CA ILE A 8 8.45 6.19 -3.09
C ILE A 8 8.65 7.36 -2.12
N GLU A 9 9.90 7.80 -1.86
CA GLU A 9 10.17 9.00 -1.07
C GLU A 9 9.66 10.30 -1.70
N LEU A 10 9.74 10.45 -3.02
CA LEU A 10 9.21 11.63 -3.72
C LEU A 10 7.67 11.70 -3.66
N LEU A 11 6.99 10.58 -3.50
CA LEU A 11 5.56 10.53 -3.24
C LEU A 11 5.22 11.02 -1.83
N PHE A 12 6.16 10.95 -0.88
CA PHE A 12 6.01 11.46 0.49
C PHE A 12 6.58 12.86 0.71
N LYS A 13 7.42 13.40 -0.20
CA LYS A 13 7.88 14.80 -0.16
C LYS A 13 6.77 15.73 -0.68
N ARG A 14 5.72 15.91 0.09
CA ARG A 14 4.84 17.06 -0.07
C ARG A 14 5.64 18.33 0.23
N ARG A 15 5.79 19.20 -0.78
CA ARG A 15 6.13 20.62 -0.56
C ARG A 15 5.17 21.15 0.51
N ARG A 16 5.72 21.73 1.56
CA ARG A 16 4.93 22.45 2.56
C ARG A 16 4.23 23.61 1.86
N ALA A 17 2.98 23.40 1.50
CA ALA A 17 2.07 24.51 1.20
C ALA A 17 1.73 25.22 2.53
N PRO A 18 1.45 26.53 2.52
CA PRO A 18 1.10 27.26 3.73
C PRO A 18 -0.07 26.58 4.43
N VAL A 19 0.06 26.44 5.76
CA VAL A 19 -0.89 25.77 6.63
C VAL A 19 -2.22 26.54 6.58
N ARG A 20 -3.15 26.06 5.76
CA ARG A 20 -4.56 26.45 5.93
C ARG A 20 -5.11 25.77 7.18
N PRO A 21 -5.87 26.47 8.05
CA PRO A 21 -6.44 25.85 9.24
C PRO A 21 -7.30 24.65 8.83
N ARG A 22 -6.89 23.48 9.30
CA ARG A 22 -7.53 22.20 8.99
C ARG A 22 -8.86 22.15 9.72
N ARG A 23 -9.96 22.29 8.97
CA ARG A 23 -11.30 21.98 9.50
C ARG A 23 -11.25 20.55 10.06
N VAL A 24 -11.31 20.46 11.37
CA VAL A 24 -11.40 19.19 12.11
C VAL A 24 -12.78 18.59 11.81
N ARG A 25 -12.85 17.76 10.79
CA ARG A 25 -13.96 16.84 10.59
C ARG A 25 -13.53 15.47 11.08
N ALA A 26 -13.52 15.34 12.39
CA ALA A 26 -13.43 14.04 13.04
C ALA A 26 -14.79 13.31 12.91
N ARG A 27 -15.13 12.85 11.72
CA ARG A 27 -15.97 11.67 11.62
C ARG A 27 -15.04 10.48 11.79
N ARG A 28 -15.05 9.88 12.98
CA ARG A 28 -14.58 8.50 13.17
C ARG A 28 -15.38 7.68 12.14
N ALA A 29 -14.73 7.34 11.03
CA ALA A 29 -15.29 6.36 10.12
C ALA A 29 -15.44 5.08 10.94
N ALA A 30 -16.61 4.44 10.88
CA ALA A 30 -16.84 3.13 11.46
C ALA A 30 -15.70 2.17 11.04
N PRO A 31 -15.33 1.21 11.90
CA PRO A 31 -14.38 0.17 11.56
C PRO A 31 -14.83 -0.45 10.24
N ARG A 32 -13.98 -0.42 9.23
CA ARG A 32 -14.27 -1.13 7.98
C ARG A 32 -13.91 -2.58 8.21
N GLU A 33 -14.80 -3.46 7.80
CA GLU A 33 -14.52 -4.90 7.79
C GLU A 33 -13.33 -5.18 6.87
N ASN A 34 -12.58 -6.22 7.21
CA ASN A 34 -11.51 -6.72 6.37
C ASN A 34 -12.08 -7.17 5.01
N ASP A 35 -11.34 -6.92 3.94
CA ASP A 35 -11.57 -7.64 2.71
C ASP A 35 -11.06 -9.08 2.90
N PRO A 36 -11.91 -10.12 2.73
CA PRO A 36 -11.53 -11.49 3.06
C PRO A 36 -10.29 -11.98 2.33
N PHE A 37 -10.19 -11.68 1.03
CA PHE A 37 -9.05 -12.07 0.21
C PHE A 37 -7.74 -11.40 0.66
N LEU A 38 -7.76 -10.07 0.84
CA LEU A 38 -6.57 -9.34 1.27
C LEU A 38 -6.13 -9.75 2.68
N TYR A 39 -7.09 -9.98 3.56
CA TYR A 39 -6.81 -10.38 4.94
C TYR A 39 -6.23 -11.80 5.02
N GLU A 40 -6.73 -12.73 4.23
CA GLU A 40 -6.17 -14.07 4.12
C GLU A 40 -4.70 -14.03 3.67
N VAL A 41 -4.38 -13.24 2.63
CA VAL A 41 -3.01 -13.04 2.17
C VAL A 41 -2.15 -12.41 3.27
N TRP A 42 -2.66 -11.41 3.98
CA TRP A 42 -1.97 -10.76 5.10
C TRP A 42 -1.61 -11.75 6.22
N VAL A 43 -2.58 -12.52 6.69
CA VAL A 43 -2.37 -13.51 7.76
C VAL A 43 -1.41 -14.61 7.33
N ARG A 44 -1.51 -15.08 6.08
CA ARG A 44 -0.57 -16.06 5.52
C ARG A 44 0.86 -15.53 5.54
N LEU A 45 1.10 -14.32 5.03
CA LEU A 45 2.41 -13.68 5.01
C LEU A 45 2.94 -13.47 6.44
N ARG A 46 2.09 -13.04 7.37
CA ARG A 46 2.48 -12.89 8.76
C ARG A 46 2.93 -14.23 9.36
N ARG A 47 2.17 -15.30 9.16
CA ARG A 47 2.52 -16.64 9.66
C ARG A 47 3.83 -17.16 9.07
N GLU A 48 4.07 -16.90 7.79
CA GLU A 48 5.24 -17.37 7.07
C GLU A 48 6.52 -16.64 7.50
N TYR A 49 6.46 -15.31 7.60
CA TYR A 49 7.65 -14.48 7.81
C TYR A 49 7.82 -13.95 9.23
N PHE A 50 6.74 -13.88 10.00
CA PHE A 50 6.70 -13.31 11.35
C PHE A 50 5.77 -14.12 12.26
N PRO A 51 6.04 -15.43 12.50
CA PRO A 51 5.13 -16.32 13.23
C PRO A 51 4.82 -15.82 14.64
N ASP A 52 5.77 -15.18 15.30
CA ASP A 52 5.65 -14.70 16.68
C ASP A 52 4.93 -13.34 16.82
N ARG A 53 4.45 -12.76 15.70
CA ARG A 53 3.84 -11.45 15.65
C ARG A 53 2.34 -11.52 15.40
N GLU A 54 1.62 -12.24 16.26
CA GLU A 54 0.15 -12.37 16.19
C GLU A 54 -0.58 -11.05 16.38
N ASP A 55 0.08 -10.06 17.03
CA ASP A 55 -0.43 -8.70 17.17
C ASP A 55 -0.76 -8.04 15.81
N LEU A 56 -0.12 -8.48 14.73
CA LEU A 56 -0.34 -7.99 13.38
C LEU A 56 -1.65 -8.49 12.74
N ASP A 57 -2.25 -9.54 13.26
CA ASP A 57 -3.57 -10.02 12.82
C ASP A 57 -4.70 -9.04 13.21
N THR A 58 -4.42 -8.10 14.10
CA THR A 58 -5.37 -7.04 14.48
C THR A 58 -5.47 -5.91 13.44
N TYR A 59 -4.64 -5.95 12.38
CA TYR A 59 -4.70 -4.96 11.32
C TYR A 59 -5.94 -5.14 10.44
N GLN A 60 -6.55 -4.04 10.09
CA GLN A 60 -7.62 -4.00 9.09
C GLN A 60 -7.02 -3.85 7.69
N VAL A 61 -7.33 -4.80 6.81
CA VAL A 61 -6.80 -4.82 5.43
C VAL A 61 -7.96 -4.72 4.45
N HIS A 62 -7.97 -3.69 3.61
CA HIS A 62 -9.08 -3.46 2.68
C HIS A 62 -8.66 -2.69 1.42
N TRP A 63 -9.48 -2.78 0.38
CA TRP A 63 -9.29 -2.01 -0.83
C TRP A 63 -9.53 -0.52 -0.62
N SER A 64 -8.76 0.30 -1.32
CA SER A 64 -8.98 1.74 -1.35
C SER A 64 -10.37 2.07 -1.91
N PRO A 65 -11.18 2.88 -1.20
CA PRO A 65 -12.46 3.35 -1.72
C PRO A 65 -12.29 4.35 -2.88
N ARG A 66 -11.10 4.95 -2.98
CA ARG A 66 -10.77 5.95 -4.00
C ARG A 66 -9.77 5.37 -4.98
N ARG A 67 -9.84 5.82 -6.22
CA ARG A 67 -8.84 5.49 -7.24
C ARG A 67 -7.46 6.00 -6.84
N GLN A 68 -6.46 5.14 -7.02
CA GLN A 68 -5.07 5.45 -6.76
C GLN A 68 -4.32 5.65 -8.08
N LYS A 69 -3.38 6.61 -8.10
CA LYS A 69 -2.52 6.85 -9.27
C LYS A 69 -1.05 6.60 -8.96
N ARG A 70 -0.67 6.79 -7.71
CA ARG A 70 0.72 6.89 -7.29
C ARG A 70 1.09 5.91 -6.17
N VAL A 71 0.11 5.40 -5.46
CA VAL A 71 0.32 4.57 -4.26
C VAL A 71 -0.30 3.21 -4.50
N LEU A 72 0.48 2.14 -4.36
CA LEU A 72 0.01 0.76 -4.50
C LEU A 72 -0.71 0.30 -3.23
N ALA A 73 -0.12 0.61 -2.08
CA ALA A 73 -0.74 0.38 -0.77
C ALA A 73 -0.22 1.41 0.25
N SER A 74 -0.76 1.40 1.45
CA SER A 74 -0.27 2.21 2.56
C SER A 74 -0.62 1.56 3.89
N CYS A 75 0.33 1.56 4.83
CA CYS A 75 0.14 1.12 6.21
C CYS A 75 -0.01 2.32 7.14
N ASN A 76 -1.08 2.34 7.93
CA ASN A 76 -1.24 3.27 9.03
C ASN A 76 -1.07 2.51 10.36
N ILE A 77 0.10 2.59 10.93
CA ILE A 77 0.50 1.85 12.13
C ILE A 77 -0.38 2.21 13.33
N ARG A 78 -0.65 3.50 13.54
CA ARG A 78 -1.46 3.96 14.69
C ARG A 78 -2.91 3.50 14.63
N GLN A 79 -3.45 3.37 13.42
CA GLN A 79 -4.82 2.93 13.20
C GLN A 79 -4.90 1.42 12.93
N ARG A 80 -3.77 0.73 12.90
CA ARG A 80 -3.65 -0.68 12.51
C ARG A 80 -4.43 -0.97 11.23
N ARG A 81 -4.14 -0.23 10.17
CA ARG A 81 -4.90 -0.29 8.93
C ARG A 81 -4.00 -0.28 7.70
N VAL A 82 -4.24 -1.22 6.82
CA VAL A 82 -3.60 -1.33 5.51
C VAL A 82 -4.64 -1.07 4.43
N VAL A 83 -4.33 -0.20 3.50
CA VAL A 83 -5.21 0.14 2.37
C VAL A 83 -4.49 -0.17 1.07
N VAL A 84 -5.03 -1.08 0.28
CA VAL A 84 -4.49 -1.53 -1.00
C VAL A 84 -5.22 -0.85 -2.15
N ALA A 85 -4.49 -0.42 -3.16
CA ALA A 85 -5.08 0.19 -4.35
C ALA A 85 -5.92 -0.84 -5.14
N ARG A 86 -7.17 -0.52 -5.43
CA ARG A 86 -8.06 -1.40 -6.20
C ARG A 86 -7.58 -1.68 -7.61
N GLU A 87 -6.71 -0.84 -8.13
CA GLU A 87 -6.05 -0.99 -9.42
C GLU A 87 -5.13 -2.22 -9.47
N LEU A 88 -4.70 -2.74 -8.31
CA LEU A 88 -3.98 -4.01 -8.22
C LEU A 88 -4.87 -5.23 -8.48
N PHE A 89 -6.19 -5.09 -8.49
CA PHE A 89 -7.09 -6.18 -8.88
C PHE A 89 -7.13 -6.43 -10.39
N GLU A 90 -6.38 -5.65 -11.18
CA GLU A 90 -6.21 -5.90 -12.61
C GLU A 90 -5.46 -7.23 -12.85
N PRO A 91 -5.86 -8.03 -13.87
CA PRO A 91 -5.25 -9.34 -14.12
C PRO A 91 -3.73 -9.31 -14.27
N THR A 92 -3.19 -8.23 -14.84
CA THR A 92 -1.74 -8.04 -15.02
C THR A 92 -1.00 -7.58 -13.77
N ALA A 93 -1.74 -7.17 -12.73
CA ALA A 93 -1.19 -6.60 -11.51
C ALA A 93 -1.48 -7.44 -10.26
N CYS A 94 -2.54 -8.29 -10.26
CA CYS A 94 -2.98 -9.03 -9.08
C CYS A 94 -1.91 -9.98 -8.50
N LYS A 95 -1.02 -10.49 -9.33
CA LYS A 95 0.12 -11.32 -8.90
C LYS A 95 1.05 -10.60 -7.92
N TRP A 96 1.03 -9.27 -7.89
CA TRP A 96 1.89 -8.47 -7.01
C TRP A 96 1.29 -8.19 -5.65
N ILE A 97 0.04 -8.58 -5.40
CA ILE A 97 -0.67 -8.27 -4.15
C ILE A 97 0.09 -8.81 -2.94
N ALA A 98 0.62 -10.03 -3.00
CA ALA A 98 1.38 -10.62 -1.91
C ALA A 98 2.65 -9.80 -1.60
N ALA A 99 3.46 -9.48 -2.60
CA ALA A 99 4.68 -8.69 -2.42
C ALA A 99 4.38 -7.26 -1.93
N VAL A 100 3.30 -6.64 -2.40
CA VAL A 100 2.84 -5.32 -1.91
C VAL A 100 2.38 -5.40 -0.47
N LEU A 101 1.57 -6.39 -0.09
CA LEU A 101 1.15 -6.59 1.29
C LEU A 101 2.32 -6.93 2.21
N TYR A 102 3.31 -7.68 1.72
CA TYR A 102 4.52 -7.95 2.48
C TYR A 102 5.32 -6.66 2.77
N HIS A 103 5.44 -5.76 1.79
CA HIS A 103 6.04 -4.44 2.01
C HIS A 103 5.32 -3.66 3.14
N GLU A 104 3.99 -3.64 3.13
CA GLU A 104 3.20 -2.98 4.19
C GLU A 104 3.33 -3.71 5.54
N LEU A 105 3.49 -5.04 5.51
CA LEU A 105 3.74 -5.85 6.70
C LEU A 105 5.09 -5.50 7.35
N CYS A 106 6.14 -5.26 6.55
CA CYS A 106 7.42 -4.78 7.06
C CYS A 106 7.28 -3.44 7.80
N HIS A 107 6.44 -2.52 7.30
CA HIS A 107 6.12 -1.29 8.02
C HIS A 107 5.41 -1.56 9.35
N ALA A 108 4.46 -2.49 9.37
CA ALA A 108 3.75 -2.86 10.59
C ALA A 108 4.67 -3.53 11.64
N VAL A 109 5.63 -4.34 11.19
CA VAL A 109 6.63 -5.01 12.05
C VAL A 109 7.60 -4.00 12.69
N ILE A 110 8.12 -3.06 11.90
CA ILE A 110 9.10 -2.06 12.39
C ILE A 110 8.40 -0.99 13.25
N GLY A 111 7.13 -0.76 13.00
CA GLY A 111 6.38 0.26 13.72
C GLY A 111 6.69 1.69 13.24
N GLU A 112 6.63 2.64 14.17
CA GLU A 112 6.87 4.05 13.86
C GLU A 112 8.35 4.29 13.52
N GLY A 113 8.77 4.06 12.31
CA GLY A 113 10.11 4.20 11.74
C GLY A 113 11.23 4.81 12.59
N VAL A 114 12.45 4.48 12.27
CA VAL A 114 13.65 4.90 13.02
C VAL A 114 13.79 6.43 12.96
N HIS A 115 13.93 7.07 14.13
CA HIS A 115 14.29 8.48 14.22
C HIS A 115 15.79 8.62 13.94
N LEU A 116 16.13 9.37 12.89
CA LEU A 116 17.51 9.78 12.66
C LEU A 116 17.85 11.00 13.55
N SER A 117 19.14 11.15 13.89
CA SER A 117 19.68 12.36 14.47
C SER A 117 19.28 13.56 13.59
N GLY A 118 18.62 14.57 14.15
CA GLY A 118 18.07 15.71 13.41
C GLY A 118 16.55 15.66 13.16
N GLY A 119 15.81 14.78 13.82
CA GLY A 119 14.33 14.77 13.84
C GLY A 119 13.66 14.24 12.57
N ARG A 120 14.43 13.70 11.60
CA ARG A 120 13.88 13.08 10.39
C ARG A 120 13.49 11.63 10.67
N ARG A 121 12.28 11.23 10.24
CA ARG A 121 11.87 9.82 10.21
C ARG A 121 12.36 9.14 8.94
N GLN A 122 13.02 8.00 9.10
CA GLN A 122 13.38 7.14 7.99
C GLN A 122 12.49 5.89 8.00
N TRP A 123 11.59 5.80 7.02
CA TRP A 123 10.63 4.69 6.90
C TRP A 123 11.26 3.45 6.22
N HIS A 124 12.22 3.65 5.33
CA HIS A 124 12.89 2.60 4.55
C HIS A 124 14.39 2.57 4.87
N GLY A 125 14.72 2.43 6.17
CA GLY A 125 16.09 2.30 6.66
C GLY A 125 16.72 0.94 6.33
N ALA A 126 17.92 0.68 6.89
CA ALA A 126 18.63 -0.58 6.68
C ALA A 126 17.79 -1.79 7.14
N GLN A 127 17.22 -1.72 8.33
CA GLN A 127 16.38 -2.77 8.90
C GLN A 127 15.15 -3.07 8.02
N PHE A 128 14.49 -2.03 7.47
CA PHE A 128 13.37 -2.23 6.55
C PHE A 128 13.81 -2.98 5.30
N ARG A 129 14.91 -2.57 4.67
CA ARG A 129 15.42 -3.22 3.46
C ARG A 129 15.81 -4.67 3.69
N GLU A 130 16.38 -4.98 4.85
CA GLU A 130 16.71 -6.34 5.25
C GLU A 130 15.47 -7.22 5.37
N LEU A 131 14.42 -6.73 6.03
CA LEU A 131 13.14 -7.43 6.13
C LEU A 131 12.48 -7.58 4.75
N GLU A 132 12.39 -6.49 3.99
CA GLU A 132 11.77 -6.47 2.68
C GLU A 132 12.44 -7.47 1.71
N ALA A 133 13.77 -7.60 1.77
CA ALA A 133 14.54 -8.51 0.92
C ALA A 133 14.24 -10.00 1.15
N ARG A 134 13.58 -10.38 2.23
CA ARG A 134 13.21 -11.79 2.50
C ARG A 134 12.15 -12.32 1.55
N HIS A 135 11.30 -11.46 1.00
CA HIS A 135 10.26 -11.90 0.07
C HIS A 135 10.81 -11.99 -1.36
N PRO A 136 10.73 -13.16 -2.02
CA PRO A 136 11.40 -13.43 -3.29
C PRO A 136 10.92 -12.54 -4.44
N ASP A 137 9.66 -12.11 -4.42
CA ASP A 137 9.06 -11.32 -5.50
C ASP A 137 9.35 -9.81 -5.41
N ILE A 138 9.97 -9.32 -4.36
CA ILE A 138 10.27 -7.88 -4.21
C ILE A 138 11.15 -7.35 -5.34
N PRO A 139 12.22 -8.02 -5.78
CA PRO A 139 13.01 -7.54 -6.92
C PRO A 139 12.20 -7.45 -8.22
N ALA A 140 11.34 -8.45 -8.47
CA ALA A 140 10.48 -8.49 -9.65
C ALA A 140 9.36 -7.44 -9.60
N LEU A 141 8.72 -7.23 -8.44
CA LEU A 141 7.76 -6.13 -8.20
C LEU A 141 8.43 -4.78 -8.49
N ASN A 142 9.60 -4.58 -7.95
CA ASN A 142 10.37 -3.36 -8.14
C ASN A 142 10.71 -3.10 -9.62
N TYR A 143 11.09 -4.14 -10.36
CA TYR A 143 11.31 -4.05 -11.79
C TYR A 143 10.02 -3.69 -12.54
N TRP A 144 8.91 -4.38 -12.24
CA TRP A 144 7.61 -4.12 -12.84
C TRP A 144 7.14 -2.66 -12.62
N ILE A 145 7.30 -2.12 -11.42
CA ILE A 145 6.96 -0.73 -11.12
C ILE A 145 7.80 0.23 -11.98
N ARG A 146 9.13 0.01 -12.05
CA ARG A 146 10.06 0.85 -12.84
C ARG A 146 9.77 0.81 -14.33
N SER A 147 9.38 -0.37 -14.82
CA SER A 147 9.04 -0.58 -16.23
C SER A 147 7.66 -0.03 -16.62
N GLY A 148 6.99 0.70 -15.72
CA GLY A 148 5.70 1.32 -16.00
C GLY A 148 4.49 0.41 -15.82
N GLY A 149 4.67 -0.79 -15.27
CA GLY A 149 3.60 -1.76 -15.04
C GLY A 149 2.48 -1.21 -14.17
N TRP A 150 2.81 -0.48 -13.09
CA TRP A 150 1.82 0.21 -12.29
C TRP A 150 1.01 1.23 -13.08
N ALA A 151 1.66 2.05 -13.89
CA ALA A 151 0.98 3.04 -14.72
C ALA A 151 0.06 2.37 -15.74
N MET A 152 0.44 1.21 -16.29
CA MET A 152 -0.44 0.39 -17.15
C MET A 152 -1.65 -0.13 -16.39
N ALA A 153 -1.48 -0.72 -15.22
CA ALA A 153 -2.57 -1.23 -14.39
C ALA A 153 -3.59 -0.11 -14.07
N VAL A 154 -3.11 1.08 -13.71
CA VAL A 154 -3.97 2.25 -13.47
C VAL A 154 -4.75 2.65 -14.71
N ARG A 155 -4.14 2.64 -15.91
CA ARG A 155 -4.82 2.95 -17.16
C ARG A 155 -5.89 1.90 -17.50
N SER A 156 -5.54 0.62 -17.43
CA SER A 156 -6.45 -0.50 -17.70
C SER A 156 -7.68 -0.46 -16.78
N ASN A 157 -7.48 -0.24 -15.49
CA ASN A 157 -8.57 -0.12 -14.54
C ASN A 157 -9.53 1.03 -14.88
N ARG A 158 -9.01 2.17 -15.32
CA ARG A 158 -9.83 3.31 -15.74
C ARG A 158 -10.67 3.00 -16.96
N THR A 159 -10.05 2.41 -17.99
CA THR A 159 -10.73 2.03 -19.23
C THR A 159 -11.86 1.03 -18.94
N ARG A 160 -11.58 -0.01 -18.17
CA ARG A 160 -12.58 -1.02 -17.78
C ARG A 160 -13.72 -0.41 -16.98
N THR A 161 -13.43 0.46 -16.02
CA THR A 161 -14.47 1.12 -15.22
C THR A 161 -15.34 2.03 -16.09
N ALA A 162 -14.75 2.80 -17.00
CA ALA A 162 -15.51 3.65 -17.92
C ALA A 162 -16.39 2.82 -18.88
N TRP A 163 -15.89 1.69 -19.38
CA TRP A 163 -16.66 0.76 -20.20
C TRP A 163 -17.86 0.19 -19.45
N ASN A 164 -17.66 -0.31 -18.22
CA ASN A 164 -18.73 -0.88 -17.41
C ASN A 164 -19.81 0.15 -17.06
N SER A 165 -19.43 1.39 -16.78
CA SER A 165 -20.38 2.47 -16.51
C SER A 165 -21.25 2.80 -17.71
N ARG A 166 -20.67 2.79 -18.93
CA ARG A 166 -21.44 3.04 -20.17
C ARG A 166 -22.45 1.91 -20.44
N ARG A 167 -22.04 0.66 -20.27
CA ARG A 167 -22.94 -0.49 -20.46
C ARG A 167 -24.09 -0.51 -19.45
N GLY A 168 -23.81 -0.18 -18.19
CA GLY A 168 -24.86 -0.09 -17.17
C GLY A 168 -25.89 1.01 -17.46
N ALA A 169 -25.44 2.15 -18.02
CA ALA A 169 -26.32 3.24 -18.42
C ALA A 169 -27.18 2.95 -19.67
N GLN A 170 -26.81 1.97 -20.49
CA GLN A 170 -27.57 1.55 -21.68
C GLN A 170 -28.59 0.42 -21.37
N ALA A 171 -28.47 -0.21 -20.20
CA ALA A 171 -29.34 -1.30 -19.75
C ALA A 171 -30.46 -0.86 -18.79
N SER A 172 -30.49 0.42 -18.47
CA SER A 172 -31.51 1.10 -17.61
C SER A 172 -32.44 1.94 -18.46
#